data_7cadb37902bfb606278020440c0c0a4a
#
_entry.id   7cadb37902bfb606278020440c0c0a4a
#
_cell.length_a   1.000
_cell.length_b   1.000
_cell.length_c   1.000
_cell.angle_alpha   90.00
_cell.angle_beta   90.00
_cell.angle_gamma   90.00
#
_symmetry.space_group_name_H-M   'P 1'
#
loop_
_entity.id
_entity.type
_entity.pdbx_description
1 polymer ?
#
loop_
_entity_poly.entity_id
_entity_poly.type
_entity_poly.pdbx_seq_one_letter_code
_entity_poly.pdbx_strand_id
1 'polypeptide(L)'
;MKKLVILLTMVLWTLPSMANQALDAIQEIAKIREAKSNPNSAQDSKAKMLSENYYFVYIFKETCPHCKKFAPILKSFADEFHVRVESYSFDGSPALDFTAAPLTPELFKTFYVDGNYKPSVPALFLVNNHTHEAFAVLFGEAEPYELSQRVDKLLEHIEERFHA
;
A
#
# COMPACT_ATOMS: atom_id res chain seq x y z
N MET A 1 -39.08 -45.38 -41.97
CA MET A 1 -39.39 -43.98 -41.59
C MET A 1 -39.35 -43.73 -40.09
N LYS A 2 -39.77 -44.64 -39.22
CA LYS A 2 -39.73 -44.47 -37.75
C LYS A 2 -38.32 -44.41 -37.13
N LYS A 3 -37.31 -45.06 -37.71
CA LYS A 3 -35.94 -45.06 -37.19
C LYS A 3 -35.16 -43.78 -37.49
N LEU A 4 -35.54 -43.04 -38.53
CA LEU A 4 -34.86 -41.77 -38.91
C LEU A 4 -35.27 -40.60 -38.00
N VAL A 5 -36.50 -40.61 -37.46
CA VAL A 5 -37.05 -39.58 -36.55
C VAL A 5 -36.41 -39.66 -35.18
N ILE A 6 -36.05 -40.87 -34.70
CA ILE A 6 -35.43 -41.06 -33.36
C ILE A 6 -33.98 -40.56 -33.36
N LEU A 7 -33.26 -40.66 -34.47
CA LEU A 7 -31.89 -40.13 -34.58
C LEU A 7 -31.82 -38.61 -34.64
N LEU A 8 -32.85 -37.98 -35.21
CA LEU A 8 -32.90 -36.49 -35.28
C LEU A 8 -33.24 -35.84 -33.94
N THR A 9 -33.98 -36.52 -33.07
CA THR A 9 -34.35 -36.00 -31.74
C THR A 9 -33.24 -36.13 -30.71
N MET A 10 -32.26 -37.03 -30.88
CA MET A 10 -31.11 -37.20 -29.99
C MET A 10 -30.04 -36.13 -30.19
N VAL A 11 -29.94 -35.49 -31.38
CA VAL A 11 -28.94 -34.48 -31.69
C VAL A 11 -29.32 -33.08 -31.09
N LEU A 12 -30.56 -32.84 -30.78
CA LEU A 12 -31.03 -31.55 -30.22
C LEU A 12 -30.82 -31.40 -28.70
N TRP A 13 -30.39 -32.44 -27.98
CA TRP A 13 -30.27 -32.42 -26.53
C TRP A 13 -28.83 -32.16 -26.03
N THR A 14 -27.86 -31.94 -26.91
CA THR A 14 -26.45 -31.83 -26.51
C THR A 14 -25.85 -30.42 -26.65
N LEU A 15 -26.61 -29.36 -26.87
CA LEU A 15 -26.10 -28.01 -27.13
C LEU A 15 -26.34 -26.91 -26.07
N PRO A 16 -26.61 -27.15 -24.78
CA PRO A 16 -26.69 -26.03 -23.85
C PRO A 16 -25.46 -25.83 -22.96
N SER A 17 -24.38 -26.63 -23.07
CA SER A 17 -23.31 -26.60 -22.07
C SER A 17 -22.26 -25.51 -22.30
N MET A 18 -22.03 -25.07 -23.54
CA MET A 18 -20.98 -24.08 -23.84
C MET A 18 -21.42 -22.63 -23.60
N ALA A 19 -22.70 -22.33 -23.70
CA ALA A 19 -23.22 -20.97 -23.51
C ALA A 19 -23.18 -20.53 -22.04
N ASN A 20 -23.37 -21.45 -21.08
CA ASN A 20 -23.35 -21.14 -19.67
C ASN A 20 -21.92 -20.85 -19.17
N GLN A 21 -20.91 -21.56 -19.64
CA GLN A 21 -19.51 -21.30 -19.25
C GLN A 21 -19.00 -19.93 -19.70
N ALA A 22 -19.42 -19.49 -20.88
CA ALA A 22 -19.07 -18.16 -21.37
C ALA A 22 -19.75 -17.03 -20.57
N LEU A 23 -21.02 -17.25 -20.17
CA LEU A 23 -21.74 -16.31 -19.31
C LEU A 23 -21.16 -16.24 -17.90
N ASP A 24 -20.79 -17.37 -17.31
CA ASP A 24 -20.15 -17.43 -16.00
C ASP A 24 -18.79 -16.73 -16.02
N ALA A 25 -17.98 -16.93 -17.06
CA ALA A 25 -16.70 -16.23 -17.22
C ALA A 25 -16.87 -14.71 -17.37
N ILE A 26 -17.89 -14.25 -18.11
CA ILE A 26 -18.18 -12.83 -18.28
C ILE A 26 -18.68 -12.22 -16.96
N GLN A 27 -19.51 -12.95 -16.20
CA GLN A 27 -19.99 -12.49 -14.89
C GLN A 27 -18.85 -12.41 -13.87
N GLU A 28 -17.92 -13.36 -13.90
CA GLU A 28 -16.74 -13.33 -13.03
C GLU A 28 -15.82 -12.16 -13.37
N ILE A 29 -15.58 -11.89 -14.66
CA ILE A 29 -14.80 -10.72 -15.12
C ILE A 29 -15.51 -9.42 -14.73
N ALA A 30 -16.85 -9.36 -14.83
CA ALA A 30 -17.64 -8.21 -14.41
C ALA A 30 -17.53 -7.97 -12.89
N LYS A 31 -17.62 -9.01 -12.06
CA LYS A 31 -17.43 -8.93 -10.60
C LYS A 31 -16.03 -8.45 -10.23
N ILE A 32 -14.99 -8.99 -10.89
CA ILE A 32 -13.60 -8.56 -10.67
C ILE A 32 -13.42 -7.09 -11.06
N ARG A 33 -14.08 -6.65 -12.13
CA ARG A 33 -14.04 -5.27 -12.60
C ARG A 33 -14.79 -4.31 -11.67
N GLU A 34 -15.96 -4.71 -11.16
CA GLU A 34 -16.72 -3.95 -10.16
C GLU A 34 -15.96 -3.88 -8.82
N ALA A 35 -15.39 -4.99 -8.36
CA ALA A 35 -14.54 -5.02 -7.16
C ALA A 35 -13.33 -4.07 -7.31
N LYS A 36 -12.69 -4.04 -8.47
CA LYS A 36 -11.54 -3.17 -8.76
C LYS A 36 -11.94 -1.69 -8.99
N SER A 37 -13.19 -1.41 -9.35
CA SER A 37 -13.71 -0.05 -9.57
C SER A 37 -14.36 0.56 -8.32
N ASN A 38 -14.58 -0.22 -7.26
CA ASN A 38 -15.12 0.29 -6.00
C ASN A 38 -14.00 0.98 -5.21
N PRO A 39 -14.07 2.31 -4.95
CA PRO A 39 -13.05 3.03 -4.21
C PRO A 39 -12.81 2.44 -2.82
N ASN A 40 -13.83 1.92 -2.15
CA ASN A 40 -13.69 1.27 -0.86
C ASN A 40 -12.85 -0.02 -0.94
N SER A 41 -13.05 -0.85 -1.98
CA SER A 41 -12.27 -2.08 -2.13
C SER A 41 -10.80 -1.82 -2.51
N ALA A 42 -10.51 -0.75 -3.23
CA ALA A 42 -9.15 -0.31 -3.51
C ALA A 42 -8.46 0.20 -2.24
N GLN A 43 -9.16 0.97 -1.43
CA GLN A 43 -8.68 1.47 -0.14
C GLN A 43 -8.43 0.32 0.86
N ASP A 44 -9.35 -0.64 0.97
CA ASP A 44 -9.19 -1.83 1.81
C ASP A 44 -8.00 -2.68 1.37
N SER A 45 -7.80 -2.85 0.06
CA SER A 45 -6.65 -3.57 -0.50
C SER A 45 -5.33 -2.87 -0.18
N LYS A 46 -5.28 -1.55 -0.32
CA LYS A 46 -4.13 -0.72 0.04
C LYS A 46 -3.83 -0.80 1.54
N ALA A 47 -4.85 -0.68 2.39
CA ALA A 47 -4.71 -0.77 3.84
C ALA A 47 -4.14 -2.13 4.24
N LYS A 48 -4.67 -3.21 3.69
CA LYS A 48 -4.18 -4.57 3.93
C LYS A 48 -2.73 -4.72 3.48
N MET A 49 -2.40 -4.29 2.27
CA MET A 49 -1.04 -4.39 1.72
C MET A 49 -0.04 -3.61 2.58
N LEU A 50 -0.36 -2.38 2.97
CA LEU A 50 0.48 -1.55 3.82
C LEU A 50 0.67 -2.18 5.21
N SER A 51 -0.41 -2.56 5.88
CA SER A 51 -0.35 -3.09 7.25
C SER A 51 0.35 -4.45 7.38
N GLU A 52 0.22 -5.31 6.37
CA GLU A 52 0.84 -6.64 6.37
C GLU A 52 2.32 -6.60 5.97
N ASN A 53 2.69 -5.77 5.02
CA ASN A 53 4.03 -5.83 4.40
C ASN A 53 4.95 -4.68 4.79
N TYR A 54 4.44 -3.59 5.37
CA TYR A 54 5.24 -2.40 5.60
C TYR A 54 4.99 -1.78 6.97
N TYR A 55 5.92 -0.93 7.37
CA TYR A 55 5.75 0.02 8.47
C TYR A 55 6.42 1.35 8.11
N PHE A 56 6.01 2.41 8.77
CA PHE A 56 6.64 3.70 8.62
C PHE A 56 7.77 3.89 9.63
N VAL A 57 8.84 4.53 9.18
CA VAL A 57 9.87 5.10 10.04
C VAL A 57 9.79 6.61 9.91
N TYR A 58 9.50 7.26 11.04
CA TYR A 58 9.36 8.70 11.15
C TYR A 58 10.53 9.27 11.95
N ILE A 59 11.37 10.10 11.29
CA ILE A 59 12.51 10.75 11.93
C ILE A 59 12.17 12.23 12.10
N PHE A 60 12.25 12.72 13.34
CA PHE A 60 11.82 14.05 13.69
C PHE A 60 12.74 14.73 14.71
N LYS A 61 12.47 16.01 14.95
CA LYS A 61 13.01 16.81 16.03
C LYS A 61 11.87 17.57 16.69
N GLU A 62 11.80 17.55 18.02
CA GLU A 62 10.68 18.20 18.73
C GLU A 62 10.64 19.71 18.49
N THR A 63 11.81 20.35 18.40
CA THR A 63 11.92 21.80 18.15
C THR A 63 11.58 22.21 16.72
N CYS A 64 11.36 21.26 15.81
CA CYS A 64 11.06 21.53 14.39
C CYS A 64 9.57 21.85 14.19
N PRO A 65 9.20 23.05 13.73
CA PRO A 65 7.79 23.41 13.49
C PRO A 65 7.11 22.54 12.44
N HIS A 66 7.82 22.16 11.38
CA HIS A 66 7.31 21.28 10.32
C HIS A 66 7.02 19.87 10.85
N CYS A 67 7.84 19.36 11.77
CA CYS A 67 7.59 18.08 12.43
C CYS A 67 6.29 18.11 13.25
N LYS A 68 6.07 19.21 14.00
CA LYS A 68 4.83 19.39 14.78
C LYS A 68 3.58 19.43 13.93
N LYS A 69 3.65 20.02 12.75
CA LYS A 69 2.51 20.05 11.82
C LYS A 69 2.27 18.69 11.15
N PHE A 70 3.33 17.99 10.80
CA PHE A 70 3.23 16.74 10.06
C PHE A 70 2.85 15.54 10.95
N ALA A 71 3.25 15.50 12.21
CA ALA A 71 3.00 14.38 13.11
C ALA A 71 1.50 13.97 13.19
N PRO A 72 0.52 14.89 13.41
CA PRO A 72 -0.88 14.51 13.43
C PRO A 72 -1.40 14.02 12.07
N ILE A 73 -0.87 14.52 10.96
CA ILE A 73 -1.23 14.07 9.61
C ILE A 73 -0.77 12.62 9.40
N LEU A 74 0.48 12.33 9.75
CA LEU A 74 1.02 10.98 9.68
C LEU A 74 0.25 10.02 10.60
N LYS A 75 -0.07 10.47 11.82
CA LYS A 75 -0.84 9.66 12.75
C LYS A 75 -2.22 9.30 12.19
N SER A 76 -2.96 10.27 11.65
CA SER A 76 -4.26 10.04 11.05
C SER A 76 -4.17 9.06 9.86
N PHE A 77 -3.16 9.21 9.02
CA PHE A 77 -2.91 8.30 7.91
C PHE A 77 -2.58 6.88 8.39
N ALA A 78 -1.70 6.76 9.37
CA ALA A 78 -1.31 5.46 9.92
C ALA A 78 -2.49 4.73 10.59
N ASP A 79 -3.33 5.46 11.32
CA ASP A 79 -4.54 4.93 11.93
C ASP A 79 -5.56 4.47 10.87
N GLU A 80 -5.77 5.25 9.81
CA GLU A 80 -6.68 4.93 8.69
C GLU A 80 -6.27 3.65 7.96
N PHE A 81 -4.98 3.50 7.67
CA PHE A 81 -4.44 2.36 6.92
C PHE A 81 -3.90 1.24 7.82
N HIS A 82 -4.05 1.35 9.14
CA HIS A 82 -3.58 0.38 10.15
C HIS A 82 -2.09 0.05 10.04
N VAL A 83 -1.27 1.04 9.68
CA VAL A 83 0.17 0.90 9.48
C VAL A 83 0.90 1.29 10.75
N ARG A 84 1.82 0.45 11.20
CA ARG A 84 2.69 0.74 12.36
C ARG A 84 3.65 1.88 12.01
N VAL A 85 3.88 2.76 12.98
CA VAL A 85 4.89 3.83 12.89
C VAL A 85 5.94 3.63 13.98
N GLU A 86 7.18 3.50 13.57
CA GLU A 86 8.34 3.61 14.44
C GLU A 86 8.91 5.01 14.34
N SER A 87 9.04 5.71 15.46
CA SER A 87 9.51 7.08 15.45
C SER A 87 10.84 7.25 16.18
N TYR A 88 11.72 8.05 15.59
CA TYR A 88 13.06 8.29 16.11
C TYR A 88 13.32 9.80 16.23
N SER A 89 13.73 10.20 17.42
CA SER A 89 14.09 11.59 17.70
C SER A 89 15.55 11.87 17.34
N PHE A 90 15.77 12.88 16.51
CA PHE A 90 17.09 13.31 16.09
C PHE A 90 17.92 13.96 17.21
N ASP A 91 17.24 14.55 18.18
CA ASP A 91 17.85 15.28 19.31
C ASP A 91 17.58 14.63 20.67
N GLY A 92 17.03 13.41 20.69
CA GLY A 92 16.71 12.67 21.91
C GLY A 92 15.46 13.20 22.65
N SER A 93 14.71 14.12 22.05
CA SER A 93 13.50 14.69 22.65
C SER A 93 12.35 13.68 22.71
N PRO A 94 11.37 13.90 23.63
CA PRO A 94 10.19 13.04 23.70
C PRO A 94 9.36 13.08 22.41
N ALA A 95 8.54 12.07 22.24
CA ALA A 95 7.64 11.98 21.11
C ALA A 95 6.65 13.14 21.04
N LEU A 96 6.24 13.50 19.83
CA LEU A 96 5.11 14.39 19.56
C LEU A 96 3.79 13.62 19.78
N ASP A 97 3.36 12.85 18.76
CA ASP A 97 2.15 12.01 18.80
C ASP A 97 2.47 10.50 18.81
N PHE A 98 3.75 10.14 18.92
CA PHE A 98 4.26 8.78 18.84
C PHE A 98 5.20 8.47 20.00
N THR A 99 5.33 7.20 20.37
CA THR A 99 6.40 6.75 21.26
C THR A 99 7.73 6.77 20.50
N ALA A 100 8.66 7.63 20.87
CA ALA A 100 9.93 7.80 20.17
C ALA A 100 11.11 7.16 20.91
N ALA A 101 12.02 6.60 20.12
CA ALA A 101 13.35 6.22 20.56
C ALA A 101 14.40 7.23 20.05
N PRO A 102 15.60 7.32 20.67
CA PRO A 102 16.67 8.11 20.12
C PRO A 102 17.14 7.57 18.76
N LEU A 103 17.43 8.46 17.80
CA LEU A 103 18.04 8.07 16.53
C LEU A 103 19.51 7.68 16.75
N THR A 104 19.81 6.39 16.63
CA THR A 104 21.19 5.91 16.80
C THR A 104 22.06 6.22 15.57
N PRO A 105 23.40 6.22 15.69
CA PRO A 105 24.29 6.38 14.54
C PRO A 105 24.06 5.34 13.44
N GLU A 106 23.70 4.10 13.79
CA GLU A 106 23.41 3.01 12.87
C GLU A 106 22.15 3.31 12.07
N LEU A 107 21.08 3.72 12.76
CA LEU A 107 19.83 4.11 12.10
C LEU A 107 20.01 5.34 11.23
N PHE A 108 20.78 6.33 11.71
CA PHE A 108 21.16 7.50 10.90
C PHE A 108 21.88 7.08 9.62
N LYS A 109 22.85 6.17 9.74
CA LYS A 109 23.58 5.64 8.58
C LYS A 109 22.61 4.96 7.60
N THR A 110 21.76 4.06 8.08
CA THR A 110 20.80 3.31 7.27
C THR A 110 19.86 4.23 6.48
N PHE A 111 19.26 5.21 7.15
CA PHE A 111 18.21 6.04 6.53
C PHE A 111 18.75 7.20 5.71
N TYR A 112 19.92 7.75 6.05
CA TYR A 112 20.45 8.92 5.34
C TYR A 112 21.69 8.61 4.50
N VAL A 113 22.69 7.93 5.10
CA VAL A 113 23.98 7.75 4.42
C VAL A 113 23.88 6.69 3.33
N ASP A 114 23.34 5.51 3.63
CA ASP A 114 23.23 4.42 2.67
C ASP A 114 22.25 4.74 1.53
N GLY A 115 21.22 5.52 1.81
CA GLY A 115 20.29 6.05 0.80
C GLY A 115 20.79 7.27 0.03
N ASN A 116 21.96 7.80 0.40
CA ASN A 116 22.53 9.04 -0.16
C ASN A 116 21.60 10.26 -0.04
N TYR A 117 20.87 10.35 1.08
CA TYR A 117 19.97 11.47 1.36
C TYR A 117 20.64 12.53 2.22
N LYS A 118 20.32 13.80 1.93
CA LYS A 118 20.73 14.89 2.81
C LYS A 118 19.90 14.83 4.11
N PRO A 119 20.54 14.79 5.30
CA PRO A 119 19.82 14.79 6.58
C PRO A 119 18.92 15.99 6.71
N SER A 120 17.62 15.72 6.88
CA SER A 120 16.57 16.72 7.11
C SER A 120 15.42 16.12 7.90
N VAL A 121 14.65 16.93 8.60
CA VAL A 121 13.47 16.53 9.36
C VAL A 121 12.30 17.49 9.08
N PRO A 122 11.06 16.96 9.09
CA PRO A 122 10.71 15.56 9.24
C PRO A 122 11.16 14.72 8.04
N ALA A 123 11.47 13.45 8.28
CA ALA A 123 11.71 12.47 7.23
C ALA A 123 10.79 11.26 7.47
N LEU A 124 10.19 10.76 6.40
CA LEU A 124 9.33 9.59 6.43
C LEU A 124 9.84 8.56 5.44
N PHE A 125 10.01 7.35 5.94
CA PHE A 125 10.38 6.18 5.15
C PHE A 125 9.31 5.10 5.27
N LEU A 126 9.10 4.34 4.21
CA LEU A 126 8.34 3.11 4.18
C LEU A 126 9.32 1.95 4.21
N VAL A 127 9.20 1.05 5.17
CA VAL A 127 10.12 -0.08 5.35
C VAL A 127 9.37 -1.39 5.17
N ASN A 128 9.92 -2.27 4.36
CA ASN A 128 9.33 -3.60 4.15
C ASN A 128 9.60 -4.50 5.37
N ASN A 129 8.56 -5.14 5.90
CA ASN A 129 8.62 -6.01 7.09
C ASN A 129 9.51 -7.25 6.89
N HIS A 130 9.68 -7.71 5.64
CA HIS A 130 10.35 -8.97 5.33
C HIS A 130 11.80 -8.76 4.86
N THR A 131 12.02 -7.75 4.02
CA THR A 131 13.34 -7.47 3.44
C THR A 131 14.14 -6.43 4.19
N HIS A 132 13.46 -5.64 5.06
CA HIS A 132 13.98 -4.46 5.73
C HIS A 132 14.50 -3.36 4.77
N GLU A 133 14.11 -3.45 3.49
CA GLU A 133 14.41 -2.39 2.51
C GLU A 133 13.61 -1.14 2.87
N ALA A 134 14.30 0.00 2.91
CA ALA A 134 13.72 1.29 3.25
C ALA A 134 13.57 2.17 2.00
N PHE A 135 12.39 2.73 1.82
CA PHE A 135 12.04 3.62 0.72
C PHE A 135 11.69 4.99 1.25
N ALA A 136 12.34 6.04 0.75
CA ALA A 136 12.01 7.40 1.16
C ALA A 136 10.64 7.81 0.61
N VAL A 137 9.73 8.21 1.51
CA VAL A 137 8.40 8.74 1.15
C VAL A 137 8.48 10.25 0.97
N LEU A 138 9.05 10.96 1.96
CA LEU A 138 9.19 12.41 1.91
C LEU A 138 10.27 12.92 2.87
N PHE A 139 10.73 14.12 2.56
CA PHE A 139 11.54 14.96 3.42
C PHE A 139 10.84 16.32 3.53
N GLY A 140 10.52 16.76 4.75
CA GLY A 140 9.70 17.92 5.03
C GLY A 140 8.24 17.55 5.38
N GLU A 141 7.38 18.56 5.52
CA GLU A 141 5.95 18.37 5.77
C GLU A 141 5.19 18.09 4.47
N ALA A 142 4.03 17.43 4.60
CA ALA A 142 3.10 17.23 3.50
C ALA A 142 1.67 17.33 4.02
N GLU A 143 0.77 17.79 3.18
CA GLU A 143 -0.66 17.75 3.45
C GLU A 143 -1.21 16.31 3.30
N PRO A 144 -2.39 15.97 3.90
CA PRO A 144 -2.92 14.61 3.88
C PRO A 144 -3.03 14.00 2.48
N TYR A 145 -3.51 14.78 1.53
CA TYR A 145 -3.64 14.34 0.13
C TYR A 145 -2.28 14.09 -0.53
N GLU A 146 -1.30 14.95 -0.25
CA GLU A 146 0.06 14.80 -0.78
C GLU A 146 0.75 13.55 -0.22
N LEU A 147 0.58 13.28 1.09
CA LEU A 147 1.09 12.06 1.71
C LEU A 147 0.50 10.82 1.03
N SER A 148 -0.83 10.77 0.84
CA SER A 148 -1.48 9.65 0.16
C SER A 148 -0.93 9.44 -1.25
N GLN A 149 -0.81 10.49 -2.04
CA GLN A 149 -0.27 10.39 -3.41
C GLN A 149 1.18 9.91 -3.45
N ARG A 150 2.01 10.34 -2.50
CA ARG A 150 3.42 9.91 -2.43
C ARG A 150 3.53 8.43 -2.09
N VAL A 151 2.71 7.96 -1.15
CA VAL A 151 2.65 6.54 -0.79
C VAL A 151 2.15 5.72 -1.99
N ASP A 152 1.09 6.15 -2.67
CA ASP A 152 0.55 5.43 -3.83
C ASP A 152 1.60 5.26 -4.94
N LYS A 153 2.25 6.36 -5.34
CA LYS A 153 3.32 6.33 -6.36
C LYS A 153 4.51 5.46 -5.95
N LEU A 154 4.84 5.46 -4.66
CA LEU A 154 5.93 4.62 -4.16
C LEU A 154 5.57 3.15 -4.25
N LEU A 155 4.35 2.77 -3.88
CA LEU A 155 3.87 1.40 -3.96
C LEU A 155 3.81 0.90 -5.41
N GLU A 156 3.30 1.70 -6.33
CA GLU A 156 3.32 1.41 -7.77
C GLU A 156 4.76 1.13 -8.25
N HIS A 157 5.70 2.00 -7.89
CA HIS A 157 7.11 1.83 -8.27
C HIS A 157 7.74 0.56 -7.67
N ILE A 158 7.40 0.21 -6.43
CA ILE A 158 7.87 -1.00 -5.78
C ILE A 158 7.31 -2.23 -6.51
N GLU A 159 6.02 -2.25 -6.83
CA GLU A 159 5.38 -3.35 -7.56
C GLU A 159 6.02 -3.55 -8.95
N GLU A 160 6.26 -2.48 -9.71
CA GLU A 160 6.92 -2.55 -11.01
C GLU A 160 8.32 -3.20 -10.93
N ARG A 161 9.10 -2.91 -9.88
CA ARG A 161 10.43 -3.50 -9.68
C ARG A 161 10.40 -5.00 -9.42
N PHE A 162 9.34 -5.53 -8.81
CA PHE A 162 9.21 -6.96 -8.53
C PHE A 162 8.61 -7.75 -9.70
N HIS A 163 8.03 -7.08 -10.70
CA HIS A 163 7.46 -7.70 -11.89
C HIS A 163 8.33 -7.55 -13.15
N ALA A 164 9.46 -6.87 -13.06
CA ALA A 164 10.45 -6.69 -14.12
C ALA A 164 11.56 -7.74 -14.03
#